data_815ce7179cf5bf3e200d4f15f45f8e29
#
_entry.id   815ce7179cf5bf3e200d4f15f45f8e29
#
_cell.length_a   1.000
_cell.length_b   1.000
_cell.length_c   1.000
_cell.angle_alpha   90.00
_cell.angle_beta   90.00
_cell.angle_gamma   90.00
#
_symmetry.space_group_name_H-M   'P 1'
#
loop_
_entity.id
_entity.type
_entity.pdbx_description
1 polymer ?
#
loop_
_entity_poly.entity_id
_entity_poly.type
_entity_poly.pdbx_seq_one_letter_code
_entity_poly.pdbx_strand_id
1 'polypeptide(L)'
;TIRMFVGNGGPNLVSSFHVIGEIFDKVYFEGGSKYQENVQTTLIPAGGSAVVEFKTDVPGNYVLVDHSIFRAFHKGALGILKVDGEKNPAIYTGQQHDIEYPEGTPQGSK
;
A
#
# COMPACT_ATOMS: atom_id res chain seq x y z
N THR A 1 9.92 10.59 -4.59
CA THR A 1 9.24 10.50 -3.28
C THR A 1 7.80 10.99 -3.40
N ILE A 2 6.89 10.20 -2.88
CA ILE A 2 5.48 10.54 -2.83
C ILE A 2 5.14 10.92 -1.39
N ARG A 3 4.42 12.02 -1.22
CA ARG A 3 3.86 12.43 0.06
C ARG A 3 2.34 12.40 -0.05
N MET A 4 1.70 11.64 0.82
CA MET A 4 0.24 11.56 0.86
C MET A 4 -0.29 12.10 2.18
N PHE A 5 -1.34 12.90 2.08
CA PHE A 5 -2.10 13.41 3.22
C PHE A 5 -3.35 12.57 3.34
N VAL A 6 -3.47 11.81 4.40
CA VAL A 6 -4.54 10.82 4.58
C VAL A 6 -5.39 11.21 5.76
N GLY A 7 -6.68 11.38 5.53
CA GLY A 7 -7.66 11.66 6.57
C GLY A 7 -8.59 10.48 6.78
N ASN A 8 -8.94 10.22 8.02
CA ASN A 8 -9.99 9.29 8.38
C ASN A 8 -11.20 10.08 8.89
N GLY A 9 -12.24 10.17 8.06
CA GLY A 9 -13.44 10.92 8.41
C GLY A 9 -14.23 10.33 9.56
N GLY A 10 -13.94 9.12 9.98
CA GLY A 10 -14.68 8.47 11.05
C GLY A 10 -16.08 8.06 10.59
N PRO A 11 -17.09 8.18 11.47
CA PRO A 11 -17.00 8.75 12.81
C PRO A 11 -16.43 7.82 13.88
N ASN A 12 -16.49 6.48 13.71
CA ASN A 12 -16.28 5.57 14.82
C ASN A 12 -15.14 4.58 14.64
N LEU A 13 -14.67 4.37 13.41
CA LEU A 13 -13.70 3.31 13.11
C LEU A 13 -12.32 3.87 12.80
N VAL A 14 -11.31 3.26 13.40
CA VAL A 14 -9.91 3.50 13.02
C VAL A 14 -9.63 2.88 11.66
N SER A 15 -8.65 3.41 10.95
CA SER A 15 -8.16 2.83 9.70
C SER A 15 -6.76 2.27 9.88
N SER A 16 -6.53 1.08 9.35
CA SER A 16 -5.20 0.47 9.25
C SER A 16 -4.67 0.71 7.84
N PHE A 17 -4.13 1.89 7.60
CA PHE A 17 -3.76 2.34 6.26
C PHE A 17 -2.45 1.71 5.79
N HIS A 18 -2.50 1.13 4.60
CA HIS A 18 -1.36 0.50 3.94
C HIS A 18 -1.41 0.74 2.43
N VAL A 19 -0.25 0.83 1.81
CA VAL A 19 -0.09 0.79 0.35
C VAL A 19 0.52 -0.56 0.01
N ILE A 20 -0.25 -1.41 -0.66
CA ILE A 20 0.21 -2.76 -1.01
C ILE A 20 1.40 -2.66 -1.96
N GLY A 21 2.48 -3.34 -1.60
CA GLY A 21 3.74 -3.32 -2.32
C GLY A 21 4.75 -2.30 -1.85
N GLU A 22 4.43 -1.48 -0.84
CA GLU A 22 5.30 -0.43 -0.33
C GLU A 22 5.41 -0.46 1.19
N ILE A 23 6.50 0.15 1.66
CA ILE A 23 6.72 0.48 3.06
C ILE A 23 6.86 1.99 3.13
N PHE A 24 6.21 2.61 4.10
CA PHE A 24 6.36 4.05 4.31
C PHE A 24 7.74 4.36 4.86
N ASP A 25 8.49 5.22 4.18
CA ASP A 25 9.77 5.70 4.68
C ASP A 25 9.59 6.54 5.92
N LYS A 26 8.55 7.37 5.93
CA LYS A 26 8.18 8.21 7.07
C LYS A 26 6.68 8.29 7.25
N VAL A 27 6.25 8.25 8.50
CA VAL A 27 4.86 8.49 8.88
C VAL A 27 4.82 9.58 9.94
N TYR A 28 4.15 10.68 9.62
CA TYR A 28 3.87 11.77 10.55
C TYR A 28 2.47 11.55 11.13
N PHE A 29 2.39 11.17 12.39
CA PHE A 29 1.12 10.91 13.07
C PHE A 29 0.33 12.20 13.28
N GLU A 30 -0.94 12.17 12.93
CA GLU A 30 -1.84 13.32 13.03
C GLU A 30 -1.35 14.58 12.27
N GLY A 31 -0.46 14.40 11.31
CA GLY A 31 0.16 15.50 10.60
C GLY A 31 1.14 16.33 11.43
N GLY A 32 1.58 15.78 12.56
CA GLY A 32 2.56 16.44 13.44
C GLY A 32 3.95 16.51 12.85
N SER A 33 4.87 17.12 13.56
CA SER A 33 6.24 17.34 13.10
C SER A 33 7.18 16.15 13.35
N LYS A 34 6.80 15.24 14.22
CA LYS A 34 7.58 14.05 14.52
C LYS A 34 7.12 12.89 13.65
N TYR A 35 8.05 12.03 13.26
CA TYR A 35 7.75 10.91 12.38
C TYR A 35 8.40 9.61 12.86
N GLN A 36 7.83 8.50 12.44
CA GLN A 36 8.40 7.16 12.55
C GLN A 36 8.85 6.70 11.18
N GLU A 37 9.99 6.00 11.12
CA GLU A 37 10.56 5.49 9.87
C GLU A 37 10.25 4.02 9.65
N ASN A 38 10.19 3.62 8.38
CA ASN A 38 10.05 2.22 7.95
C ASN A 38 8.79 1.55 8.51
N VAL A 39 7.66 2.17 8.26
CA VAL A 39 6.35 1.72 8.75
C VAL A 39 5.58 1.02 7.64
N GLN A 40 5.13 -0.18 7.90
CA GLN A 40 4.37 -0.97 6.92
C GLN A 40 2.90 -0.54 6.84
N THR A 41 2.26 -0.45 7.97
CA THR A 41 0.84 -0.10 8.11
C THR A 41 0.70 0.86 9.26
N THR A 42 -0.03 1.94 9.08
CA THR A 42 -0.23 2.93 10.13
C THR A 42 -1.69 3.02 10.55
N LEU A 43 -1.91 3.15 11.86
CA LEU A 43 -3.23 3.41 12.41
C LEU A 43 -3.57 4.88 12.28
N ILE A 44 -4.73 5.18 11.72
CA ILE A 44 -5.28 6.53 11.65
C ILE A 44 -6.56 6.54 12.47
N PRO A 45 -6.61 7.28 13.57
CA PRO A 45 -7.78 7.28 14.42
C PRO A 45 -9.00 7.89 13.71
N ALA A 46 -10.18 7.57 14.19
CA ALA A 46 -11.41 8.19 13.70
C ALA A 46 -11.33 9.71 13.89
N GLY A 47 -11.60 10.45 12.83
CA GLY A 47 -11.45 11.89 12.81
C GLY A 47 -10.01 12.40 12.77
N GLY A 48 -9.04 11.50 12.65
CA GLY A 48 -7.62 11.83 12.63
C GLY A 48 -7.02 11.84 11.23
N SER A 49 -5.70 11.99 11.20
CA SER A 49 -4.94 12.09 9.94
C SER A 49 -3.56 11.48 10.06
N ALA A 50 -2.90 11.35 8.93
CA ALA A 50 -1.48 11.02 8.85
C ALA A 50 -0.89 11.63 7.59
N VAL A 51 0.39 11.92 7.63
CA VAL A 51 1.17 12.22 6.42
C VAL A 51 2.17 11.10 6.24
N VAL A 52 2.13 10.45 5.08
CA VAL A 52 3.04 9.36 4.77
C VAL A 52 3.93 9.72 3.59
N GLU A 53 5.18 9.32 3.65
CA GLU A 53 6.14 9.47 2.55
C GLU A 53 6.69 8.11 2.16
N PHE A 54 6.77 7.85 0.88
CA PHE A 54 7.38 6.65 0.33
C PHE A 54 7.87 6.87 -1.08
N LYS A 55 8.72 5.97 -1.54
CA LYS A 55 9.30 6.02 -2.86
C LYS A 55 8.88 4.79 -3.65
N THR A 56 8.36 5.02 -4.85
CA THR A 56 8.04 3.93 -5.77
C THR A 56 9.20 3.72 -6.74
N ASP A 57 9.72 2.52 -6.79
CA ASP A 57 10.84 2.15 -7.67
C ASP A 57 10.40 1.47 -8.96
N VAL A 58 9.12 1.10 -9.03
CA VAL A 58 8.52 0.38 -10.16
C VAL A 58 7.21 1.04 -10.55
N PRO A 59 6.97 1.30 -11.84
CA PRO A 59 5.66 1.76 -12.29
C PRO A 59 4.60 0.66 -12.11
N GLY A 60 3.37 1.05 -11.94
CA GLY A 60 2.26 0.14 -11.77
C GLY A 60 1.12 0.73 -10.97
N ASN A 61 0.18 -0.11 -10.62
CA ASN A 61 -0.97 0.25 -9.80
C ASN A 61 -0.75 -0.27 -8.38
N TYR A 62 -0.68 0.66 -7.44
CA TYR A 62 -0.54 0.35 -6.02
C TYR A 62 -1.88 0.47 -5.35
N VAL A 63 -2.29 -0.56 -4.63
CA VAL A 63 -3.59 -0.59 -3.97
C VAL A 63 -3.47 0.07 -2.60
N LEU A 64 -4.25 1.11 -2.39
CA LEU A 64 -4.40 1.78 -1.11
C LEU A 64 -5.53 1.09 -0.36
N VAL A 65 -5.26 0.57 0.81
CA VAL A 65 -6.26 -0.19 1.57
C VAL A 65 -6.34 0.23 3.03
N ASP A 66 -7.52 0.11 3.59
CA ASP A 66 -7.67 -0.18 5.01
C ASP A 66 -7.44 -1.68 5.17
N HIS A 67 -6.33 -2.07 5.80
CA HIS A 67 -5.92 -3.46 5.88
C HIS A 67 -6.83 -4.31 6.80
N SER A 68 -7.83 -3.72 7.37
CA SER A 68 -9.00 -4.46 7.88
C SER A 68 -9.81 -4.95 6.69
N ILE A 69 -9.47 -6.11 6.18
CA ILE A 69 -9.80 -6.59 4.84
C ILE A 69 -11.29 -6.52 4.50
N PHE A 70 -12.16 -6.84 5.45
CA PHE A 70 -13.61 -6.74 5.21
C PHE A 70 -14.05 -5.31 4.89
N ARG A 71 -13.44 -4.30 5.52
CA ARG A 71 -13.75 -2.90 5.22
C ARG A 71 -13.24 -2.50 3.84
N ALA A 72 -12.06 -2.99 3.44
CA ALA A 72 -11.51 -2.71 2.13
C ALA A 72 -12.41 -3.22 1.01
N PHE A 73 -12.77 -4.48 1.05
CA PHE A 73 -13.51 -5.12 -0.04
C PHE A 73 -15.02 -5.00 0.05
N HIS A 74 -15.60 -5.03 1.25
CA HIS A 74 -17.04 -4.98 1.42
C HIS A 74 -17.61 -3.58 1.65
N LYS A 75 -16.79 -2.63 2.09
CA LYS A 75 -17.23 -1.26 2.38
C LYS A 75 -16.50 -0.20 1.56
N GLY A 76 -15.66 -0.61 0.63
CA GLY A 76 -15.02 0.31 -0.30
C GLY A 76 -13.87 1.14 0.28
N ALA A 77 -13.27 0.73 1.39
CA ALA A 77 -12.07 1.40 1.94
C ALA A 77 -10.82 1.00 1.16
N LEU A 78 -10.85 1.28 -0.13
CA LEU A 78 -9.88 0.83 -1.12
C LEU A 78 -9.71 1.91 -2.18
N GLY A 79 -8.49 2.13 -2.61
CA GLY A 79 -8.16 3.03 -3.70
C GLY A 79 -6.99 2.51 -4.52
N ILE A 80 -6.68 3.18 -5.60
CA ILE A 80 -5.55 2.81 -6.46
C ILE A 80 -4.71 4.05 -6.72
N LEU A 81 -3.39 3.90 -6.49
CA LEU A 81 -2.38 4.86 -6.90
C LEU A 81 -1.74 4.35 -8.18
N LYS A 82 -1.95 5.04 -9.28
CA LYS A 82 -1.30 4.73 -10.54
C LYS A 82 0.04 5.45 -10.63
N VAL A 83 1.10 4.69 -10.85
CA VAL A 83 2.45 5.21 -11.03
C VAL A 83 2.92 4.91 -12.44
N ASP A 84 3.16 5.97 -13.20
CA ASP A 84 3.76 5.88 -14.54
C ASP A 84 5.26 6.12 -14.45
N GLY A 85 6.02 5.56 -15.37
CA GLY A 85 7.45 5.76 -15.43
C GLY A 85 8.15 4.67 -16.21
N GLU A 86 9.47 4.71 -16.19
CA GLU A 86 10.29 3.70 -16.83
C GLU A 86 10.22 2.37 -16.07
N LYS A 87 10.17 1.28 -16.83
CA LYS A 87 10.23 -0.06 -16.25
C LYS A 87 11.56 -0.27 -15.53
N ASN A 88 11.51 -0.94 -14.40
CA ASN A 88 12.68 -1.34 -13.64
C ASN A 88 12.74 -2.86 -13.50
N PRO A 89 13.15 -3.59 -14.57
CA PRO A 89 13.13 -5.04 -14.59
C PRO A 89 14.08 -5.69 -13.56
N ALA A 90 15.06 -4.93 -13.06
CA ALA A 90 15.96 -5.41 -12.00
C ALA A 90 15.24 -5.66 -10.67
N ILE A 91 14.12 -4.94 -10.45
CA ILE A 91 13.31 -5.09 -9.23
C ILE A 91 12.07 -5.93 -9.52
N TYR A 92 11.32 -5.58 -10.58
CA TYR A 92 10.08 -6.27 -10.92
C TYR A 92 9.68 -5.99 -12.36
N THR A 93 9.30 -7.01 -13.12
CA THR A 93 8.92 -6.87 -14.53
C THR A 93 7.41 -6.77 -14.74
N GLY A 94 6.62 -7.31 -13.85
CA GLY A 94 5.18 -7.44 -14.04
C GLY A 94 4.78 -8.44 -15.09
N GLN A 95 5.75 -9.13 -15.71
CA GLN A 95 5.49 -10.13 -16.74
C GLN A 95 5.24 -11.48 -16.08
N GLN A 96 4.17 -12.13 -16.51
CA GLN A 96 3.98 -13.55 -16.23
C GLN A 96 4.69 -14.36 -17.33
N HIS A 97 5.60 -15.20 -16.92
CA HIS A 97 6.19 -16.17 -17.82
C HIS A 97 5.31 -17.42 -17.80
N ASP A 98 4.93 -17.89 -18.99
CA ASP A 98 4.32 -19.21 -19.13
C ASP A 98 5.37 -20.26 -18.81
N ILE A 99 5.38 -20.70 -17.57
CA ILE A 99 6.26 -21.77 -17.13
C ILE A 99 5.46 -23.06 -17.20
N GLU A 100 5.89 -23.99 -18.07
CA GLU A 100 5.38 -25.34 -18.03
C GLU A 100 6.00 -26.08 -16.84
N TYR A 101 5.14 -26.53 -15.94
CA TYR A 101 5.57 -27.33 -14.81
C TYR A 101 5.46 -28.80 -15.19
N PRO A 102 6.50 -29.62 -14.90
CA PRO A 102 6.39 -31.06 -15.04
C PRO A 102 5.17 -31.59 -14.27
N GLU A 103 4.56 -32.66 -14.81
CA GLU A 103 3.44 -33.31 -14.14
C GLU A 103 3.82 -33.70 -12.70
N GLY A 104 2.95 -33.37 -11.74
CA GLY A 104 3.21 -33.63 -10.33
C GLY A 104 3.99 -32.52 -9.61
N THR A 105 4.41 -31.46 -10.29
CA THR A 105 5.06 -30.32 -9.64
C THR A 105 4.02 -29.50 -8.87
N PRO A 106 4.23 -29.24 -7.56
CA PRO A 106 3.32 -28.39 -6.80
C PRO A 106 3.27 -26.99 -7.40
N GLN A 107 2.07 -26.53 -7.72
CA GLN A 107 1.85 -25.13 -8.11
C GLN A 107 1.84 -24.29 -6.84
N GLY A 108 2.75 -23.33 -6.75
CA GLY A 108 2.75 -22.39 -5.65
C GLY A 108 1.43 -21.61 -5.59
N SER A 109 0.96 -21.32 -4.40
CA SER A 109 -0.17 -20.39 -4.23
C SER A 109 0.25 -19.03 -4.76
N LYS A 110 -0.54 -18.50 -5.68
CA LYS A 110 -0.35 -17.15 -6.20
C LYS A 110 -0.90 -16.12 -5.22
#